data_eb3ae2e57041e103e1211911b0342b89
#
_entry.id   eb3ae2e57041e103e1211911b0342b89
#
_cell.length_a   1.000
_cell.length_b   1.000
_cell.length_c   1.000
_cell.angle_alpha   90.00
_cell.angle_beta   90.00
_cell.angle_gamma   90.00
#
_symmetry.space_group_name_H-M   'P 1'
#
loop_
_entity.id
_entity.type
_entity.pdbx_description
1 polymer ?
#
loop_
_entity_poly.entity_id
_entity_poly.type
_entity_poly.pdbx_seq_one_letter_code
_entity_poly.pdbx_strand_id
1 'polypeptide(L)'
;LLFGLCGTAFAAEKTKSPYCITVNLTANVVTVYEKDAAGNYTVPIKAFRCSGGTDTPEGTFRTSAKYEWRALYGNVWGQYATRITGPYLFHSVPYFEKDKTTLEYDEFNKLGTTASAGCIRLTVRDVKWIYDNCPIGTTVRMYRGDVKEPLQPVAVPKVNRNDTVRRGWDPTDPAAANPWRKGTMQEMQLQTAETDDRIELYYEKGAYYISASNAKQLFAFLDREIDLSADGNQVKYDAVKVSYDGETKEIEGRAKGDAAYYKLRDLTNLIGAEMHWDKDTKHITIRLDEKEILLGKDLPERVPEIKD
;
A
#
# COMPACT_ATOMS: atom_id res chain seq x y z
N LEU A 1 -13.23 -25.01 -7.29
CA LEU A 1 -14.38 -24.18 -6.90
C LEU A 1 -14.52 -24.20 -5.37
N LEU A 2 -13.76 -23.38 -4.66
CA LEU A 2 -13.89 -23.21 -3.20
C LEU A 2 -14.00 -21.70 -2.89
N PHE A 3 -15.09 -21.11 -3.33
CA PHE A 3 -15.51 -19.79 -2.91
C PHE A 3 -16.46 -19.91 -1.73
N GLY A 4 -16.22 -19.19 -0.66
CA GLY A 4 -17.13 -19.09 0.47
C GLY A 4 -16.60 -19.65 1.79
N LEU A 5 -15.37 -19.31 2.19
CA LEU A 5 -14.73 -20.03 3.29
C LEU A 5 -14.58 -19.26 4.61
N CYS A 6 -14.99 -18.01 4.70
CA CYS A 6 -15.13 -17.34 5.99
C CYS A 6 -16.55 -17.46 6.59
N GLY A 7 -17.53 -17.93 5.83
CA GLY A 7 -18.95 -17.83 6.17
C GLY A 7 -19.67 -19.09 6.66
N THR A 8 -19.19 -20.30 6.43
CA THR A 8 -20.06 -21.48 6.56
C THR A 8 -19.86 -22.36 7.80
N ALA A 9 -19.00 -22.03 8.74
CA ALA A 9 -18.76 -22.91 9.89
C ALA A 9 -19.24 -22.38 11.26
N PHE A 10 -19.79 -21.19 11.38
CA PHE A 10 -20.24 -20.66 12.67
C PHE A 10 -21.59 -19.93 12.58
N ALA A 11 -22.68 -20.70 12.67
CA ALA A 11 -23.93 -20.19 13.14
C ALA A 11 -23.83 -20.01 14.67
N ALA A 12 -23.78 -18.78 15.15
CA ALA A 12 -23.98 -18.33 16.51
C ALA A 12 -22.82 -17.50 17.06
N GLU A 13 -22.71 -16.32 16.55
CA GLU A 13 -22.43 -15.04 17.22
C GLU A 13 -22.13 -14.01 16.11
N LYS A 14 -23.03 -13.02 15.98
CA LYS A 14 -22.79 -11.89 15.09
C LYS A 14 -21.50 -11.21 15.54
N THR A 15 -20.38 -11.54 14.88
CA THR A 15 -19.14 -10.79 15.10
C THR A 15 -19.44 -9.33 14.77
N LYS A 16 -19.15 -8.42 15.70
CA LYS A 16 -19.29 -6.97 15.48
C LYS A 16 -18.22 -6.43 14.53
N SER A 17 -17.27 -7.28 14.09
CA SER A 17 -16.22 -6.87 13.14
C SER A 17 -16.80 -6.65 11.74
N PRO A 18 -16.47 -5.54 11.07
CA PRO A 18 -16.78 -5.36 9.65
C PRO A 18 -15.94 -6.28 8.74
N TYR A 19 -14.86 -6.88 9.27
CA TYR A 19 -13.88 -7.65 8.51
C TYR A 19 -13.72 -9.09 9.00
N CYS A 20 -13.29 -9.95 8.07
CA CYS A 20 -12.71 -11.26 8.33
C CYS A 20 -11.33 -11.33 7.66
N ILE A 21 -10.39 -12.03 8.30
CA ILE A 21 -9.01 -12.16 7.82
C ILE A 21 -8.73 -13.61 7.49
N THR A 22 -8.10 -13.86 6.34
CA THR A 22 -7.48 -15.14 6.03
C THR A 22 -5.96 -15.00 5.97
N VAL A 23 -5.25 -16.03 6.36
CA VAL A 23 -3.79 -16.13 6.26
C VAL A 23 -3.45 -17.40 5.52
N ASN A 24 -3.00 -17.28 4.28
CA ASN A 24 -2.44 -18.39 3.53
C ASN A 24 -0.94 -18.51 3.86
N LEU A 25 -0.60 -19.52 4.67
CA LEU A 25 0.76 -19.76 5.15
C LEU A 25 1.68 -20.32 4.05
N THR A 26 1.13 -20.91 2.99
CA THR A 26 1.90 -21.37 1.83
C THR A 26 2.30 -20.19 0.95
N ALA A 27 1.36 -19.31 0.63
CA ALA A 27 1.61 -18.11 -0.18
C ALA A 27 2.26 -16.97 0.61
N ASN A 28 2.26 -17.04 1.95
CA ASN A 28 2.64 -15.94 2.86
C ASN A 28 1.86 -14.64 2.57
N VAL A 29 0.55 -14.77 2.46
CA VAL A 29 -0.38 -13.67 2.19
C VAL A 29 -1.49 -13.63 3.25
N VAL A 30 -1.75 -12.42 3.75
CA VAL A 30 -2.93 -12.10 4.55
C VAL A 30 -3.93 -11.42 3.63
N THR A 31 -5.17 -11.93 3.55
CA THR A 31 -6.26 -11.29 2.80
C THR A 31 -7.36 -10.85 3.77
N VAL A 32 -7.83 -9.61 3.62
CA VAL A 32 -8.94 -9.05 4.41
C VAL A 32 -10.18 -9.01 3.53
N TYR A 33 -11.30 -9.46 4.11
CA TYR A 33 -12.59 -9.50 3.46
C TYR A 33 -13.60 -8.62 4.16
N GLU A 34 -14.41 -7.91 3.40
CA GLU A 34 -15.66 -7.27 3.82
C GLU A 34 -16.86 -8.17 3.56
N LYS A 35 -18.00 -7.78 4.12
CA LYS A 35 -19.28 -8.46 3.87
C LYS A 35 -19.85 -8.04 2.53
N ASP A 36 -20.41 -9.02 1.83
CA ASP A 36 -21.29 -8.80 0.69
C ASP A 36 -22.70 -8.35 1.13
N ALA A 37 -23.60 -8.12 0.17
CA ALA A 37 -24.97 -7.71 0.44
C ALA A 37 -25.78 -8.75 1.25
N ALA A 38 -25.37 -10.03 1.23
CA ALA A 38 -25.97 -11.10 2.01
C ALA A 38 -25.38 -11.22 3.43
N GLY A 39 -24.37 -10.41 3.76
CA GLY A 39 -23.70 -10.41 5.04
C GLY A 39 -22.57 -11.42 5.21
N ASN A 40 -22.14 -12.08 4.13
CA ASN A 40 -21.02 -13.02 4.13
C ASN A 40 -19.71 -12.32 3.82
N TYR A 41 -18.59 -12.75 4.44
CA TYR A 41 -17.27 -12.19 4.16
C TYR A 41 -16.67 -12.77 2.88
N THR A 42 -17.09 -12.24 1.73
CA THR A 42 -16.72 -12.72 0.39
C THR A 42 -16.00 -11.66 -0.46
N VAL A 43 -16.06 -10.38 -0.07
CA VAL A 43 -15.48 -9.28 -0.84
C VAL A 43 -14.04 -9.04 -0.38
N PRO A 44 -13.00 -9.43 -1.13
CA PRO A 44 -11.62 -9.18 -0.76
C PRO A 44 -11.27 -7.70 -0.99
N ILE A 45 -10.76 -7.03 0.04
CA ILE A 45 -10.46 -5.59 -0.01
C ILE A 45 -8.98 -5.25 0.17
N LYS A 46 -8.20 -6.11 0.82
CA LYS A 46 -6.76 -5.93 1.05
C LYS A 46 -6.03 -7.24 0.94
N ALA A 47 -4.81 -7.17 0.43
CA ALA A 47 -3.84 -8.26 0.51
C ALA A 47 -2.52 -7.72 1.04
N PHE A 48 -1.94 -8.40 2.03
CA PHE A 48 -0.69 -8.01 2.68
C PHE A 48 0.33 -9.13 2.57
N ARG A 49 1.56 -8.80 2.21
CA ARG A 49 2.67 -9.74 2.25
C ARG A 49 3.05 -10.00 3.70
N CYS A 50 3.12 -11.27 4.08
CA CYS A 50 3.46 -11.64 5.45
C CYS A 50 4.57 -12.70 5.50
N SER A 51 5.01 -13.03 6.71
CA SER A 51 5.82 -14.21 7.01
C SER A 51 5.22 -14.93 8.19
N GLY A 52 4.76 -16.16 7.96
CA GLY A 52 4.41 -17.09 9.00
C GLY A 52 5.61 -17.95 9.43
N GLY A 53 5.38 -18.94 10.28
CA GLY A 53 6.34 -19.94 10.71
C GLY A 53 5.85 -21.37 10.46
N THR A 54 6.75 -22.34 10.62
CA THR A 54 6.39 -23.77 10.59
C THR A 54 5.40 -24.11 11.69
N ASP A 55 5.57 -23.50 12.87
CA ASP A 55 4.74 -23.74 14.05
C ASP A 55 3.47 -22.90 14.10
N THR A 56 3.20 -22.09 13.06
CA THR A 56 1.94 -21.34 12.96
C THR A 56 0.77 -22.31 12.84
N PRO A 57 -0.21 -22.28 13.78
CA PRO A 57 -1.32 -23.22 13.77
C PRO A 57 -2.28 -22.91 12.62
N GLU A 58 -2.87 -23.97 12.07
CA GLU A 58 -4.01 -23.86 11.16
C GLU A 58 -5.31 -23.87 11.97
N GLY A 59 -6.35 -23.21 11.45
CA GLY A 59 -7.66 -23.18 12.07
C GLY A 59 -8.33 -21.80 11.97
N THR A 60 -9.46 -21.68 12.67
CA THR A 60 -10.22 -20.44 12.75
C THR A 60 -10.21 -19.92 14.19
N PHE A 61 -9.77 -18.70 14.34
CA PHE A 61 -9.54 -18.04 15.62
C PHE A 61 -10.25 -16.69 15.67
N ARG A 62 -10.25 -16.07 16.86
CA ARG A 62 -10.74 -14.69 17.06
C ARG A 62 -9.69 -13.87 17.79
N THR A 63 -9.44 -12.67 17.28
CA THR A 63 -8.49 -11.75 17.94
C THR A 63 -8.95 -11.38 19.34
N SER A 64 -8.00 -11.27 20.30
CA SER A 64 -8.36 -11.16 21.73
C SER A 64 -7.67 -10.01 22.47
N ALA A 65 -6.58 -9.45 21.93
CA ALA A 65 -5.86 -8.33 22.56
C ALA A 65 -5.04 -7.55 21.55
N LYS A 66 -4.76 -6.27 21.85
CA LYS A 66 -3.95 -5.38 21.03
C LYS A 66 -2.89 -4.70 21.88
N TYR A 67 -1.71 -4.49 21.29
CA TYR A 67 -0.59 -3.83 21.93
C TYR A 67 0.11 -2.94 20.90
N GLU A 68 0.33 -1.68 21.22
CA GLU A 68 1.09 -0.79 20.34
C GLU A 68 2.53 -1.31 20.15
N TRP A 69 3.17 -1.73 21.24
CA TRP A 69 4.43 -2.45 21.25
C TRP A 69 4.31 -3.70 22.11
N ARG A 70 4.89 -4.80 21.66
CA ARG A 70 4.92 -6.07 22.38
C ARG A 70 6.31 -6.68 22.36
N ALA A 71 6.83 -7.05 23.53
CA ALA A 71 8.01 -7.90 23.63
C ALA A 71 7.72 -9.27 23.04
N LEU A 72 8.61 -9.76 22.21
CA LEU A 72 8.52 -11.01 21.47
C LEU A 72 9.59 -11.99 21.95
N TYR A 73 9.50 -13.25 21.52
CA TYR A 73 10.55 -14.23 21.74
C TYR A 73 11.87 -13.75 21.12
N GLY A 74 13.00 -13.96 21.83
CA GLY A 74 14.33 -13.53 21.39
C GLY A 74 14.71 -12.10 21.82
N ASN A 75 14.02 -11.52 22.81
CA ASN A 75 14.28 -10.17 23.35
C ASN A 75 14.17 -9.06 22.29
N VAL A 76 13.23 -9.20 21.38
CA VAL A 76 12.93 -8.24 20.33
C VAL A 76 11.52 -7.70 20.48
N TRP A 77 11.17 -6.66 19.71
CA TRP A 77 9.91 -5.95 19.85
C TRP A 77 9.13 -5.90 18.54
N GLY A 78 7.80 -6.04 18.63
CA GLY A 78 6.90 -5.84 17.50
C GLY A 78 5.95 -4.68 17.73
N GLN A 79 5.69 -3.90 16.69
CA GLN A 79 4.70 -2.82 16.71
C GLN A 79 3.31 -3.35 16.32
N TYR A 80 2.27 -2.68 16.82
CA TYR A 80 0.86 -2.88 16.47
C TYR A 80 0.43 -4.35 16.56
N ALA A 81 0.87 -5.02 17.62
CA ALA A 81 0.61 -6.44 17.79
C ALA A 81 -0.87 -6.69 18.10
N THR A 82 -1.48 -7.63 17.37
CA THR A 82 -2.85 -8.10 17.60
C THR A 82 -2.81 -9.61 17.84
N ARG A 83 -3.29 -10.06 19.00
CA ARG A 83 -3.30 -11.48 19.37
C ARG A 83 -4.35 -12.23 18.58
N ILE A 84 -3.90 -13.28 17.88
CA ILE A 84 -4.74 -14.22 17.13
C ILE A 84 -5.26 -15.31 18.07
N THR A 85 -4.32 -16.07 18.66
CA THR A 85 -4.59 -17.16 19.60
C THR A 85 -3.33 -17.50 20.37
N GLY A 86 -3.45 -17.92 21.63
CA GLY A 86 -2.30 -18.31 22.46
C GLY A 86 -1.13 -17.30 22.38
N PRO A 87 0.09 -17.73 22.03
CA PRO A 87 1.23 -16.85 21.84
C PRO A 87 1.30 -16.19 20.44
N TYR A 88 0.45 -16.58 19.49
CA TYR A 88 0.52 -16.16 18.09
C TYR A 88 -0.15 -14.80 17.87
N LEU A 89 0.59 -13.92 17.20
CA LEU A 89 0.22 -12.53 16.98
C LEU A 89 0.35 -12.16 15.49
N PHE A 90 -0.45 -11.21 15.03
CA PHE A 90 -0.02 -10.30 13.99
C PHE A 90 0.88 -9.25 14.62
N HIS A 91 2.03 -8.94 14.05
CA HIS A 91 2.91 -7.84 14.46
C HIS A 91 3.82 -7.39 13.31
N SER A 92 4.44 -6.21 13.46
CA SER A 92 5.46 -5.78 12.50
C SER A 92 6.63 -6.77 12.43
N VAL A 93 7.47 -6.67 11.41
CA VAL A 93 8.82 -7.26 11.52
C VAL A 93 9.46 -6.80 12.83
N PRO A 94 10.23 -7.64 13.53
CA PRO A 94 10.82 -7.30 14.82
C PRO A 94 11.81 -6.12 14.76
N TYR A 95 11.97 -5.49 15.92
CA TYR A 95 12.95 -4.47 16.23
C TYR A 95 13.84 -4.95 17.36
N PHE A 96 15.13 -4.64 17.32
CA PHE A 96 16.06 -4.99 18.40
C PHE A 96 15.68 -4.34 19.74
N GLU A 97 15.12 -3.13 19.69
CA GLU A 97 14.66 -2.39 20.84
C GLU A 97 13.22 -1.85 20.62
N LYS A 98 12.59 -1.32 21.64
CA LYS A 98 11.31 -0.62 21.55
C LYS A 98 11.49 0.75 20.90
N ASP A 99 12.11 0.78 19.72
CA ASP A 99 12.46 1.96 18.95
C ASP A 99 12.31 1.69 17.46
N LYS A 100 11.63 2.61 16.75
CA LYS A 100 11.34 2.54 15.31
C LYS A 100 12.58 2.57 14.42
N THR A 101 13.74 2.95 14.97
CA THR A 101 15.03 3.08 14.26
C THR A 101 15.87 1.80 14.32
N THR A 102 15.39 0.75 15.00
CA THR A 102 16.16 -0.47 15.30
C THR A 102 15.58 -1.72 14.61
N LEU A 103 15.00 -1.56 13.41
CA LEU A 103 14.43 -2.66 12.63
C LEU A 103 15.44 -3.78 12.40
N GLU A 104 15.03 -5.03 12.61
CA GLU A 104 15.73 -6.21 12.11
C GLU A 104 15.59 -6.31 10.58
N TYR A 105 16.37 -5.52 9.84
CA TYR A 105 16.24 -5.37 8.38
C TYR A 105 16.49 -6.69 7.62
N ASP A 106 17.33 -7.59 8.15
CA ASP A 106 17.53 -8.91 7.54
C ASP A 106 16.25 -9.77 7.65
N GLU A 107 15.50 -9.65 8.76
CA GLU A 107 14.18 -10.28 8.92
C GLU A 107 13.11 -9.59 8.07
N PHE A 108 13.19 -8.27 7.90
CA PHE A 108 12.32 -7.52 7.00
C PHE A 108 12.48 -7.99 5.55
N ASN A 109 13.69 -8.26 5.13
CA ASN A 109 14.00 -8.75 3.79
C ASN A 109 13.49 -10.19 3.53
N LYS A 110 13.09 -10.92 4.57
CA LYS A 110 12.46 -12.25 4.44
C LYS A 110 10.94 -12.20 4.28
N LEU A 111 10.30 -11.01 4.34
CA LEU A 111 8.85 -10.92 4.13
C LEU A 111 8.42 -11.57 2.81
N GLY A 112 7.41 -12.42 2.89
CA GLY A 112 6.93 -13.26 1.79
C GLY A 112 7.49 -14.68 1.81
N THR A 113 8.28 -15.04 2.84
CA THR A 113 8.77 -16.41 3.05
C THR A 113 8.41 -16.89 4.47
N THR A 114 8.44 -18.20 4.70
CA THR A 114 8.27 -18.78 6.03
C THR A 114 9.53 -18.50 6.86
N ALA A 115 9.45 -17.57 7.81
CA ALA A 115 10.62 -17.04 8.52
C ALA A 115 10.38 -16.69 9.99
N SER A 116 9.19 -16.91 10.54
CA SER A 116 8.90 -16.62 11.95
C SER A 116 8.95 -17.88 12.81
N ALA A 117 8.94 -17.69 14.14
CA ALA A 117 8.75 -18.77 15.10
C ALA A 117 7.24 -19.10 15.31
N GLY A 118 6.34 -18.64 14.41
CA GLY A 118 4.92 -18.95 14.45
C GLY A 118 3.99 -17.72 14.39
N CYS A 119 4.42 -16.53 14.79
CA CYS A 119 3.66 -15.29 14.61
C CYS A 119 3.58 -14.89 13.13
N ILE A 120 2.62 -14.04 12.78
CA ILE A 120 2.46 -13.49 11.44
C ILE A 120 3.09 -12.10 11.39
N ARG A 121 4.28 -12.03 10.76
CA ARG A 121 5.04 -10.78 10.57
C ARG A 121 4.54 -10.04 9.33
N LEU A 122 4.36 -8.73 9.44
CA LEU A 122 3.93 -7.84 8.35
C LEU A 122 4.82 -6.59 8.33
N THR A 123 4.64 -5.75 7.30
CA THR A 123 5.16 -4.38 7.34
C THR A 123 4.41 -3.56 8.40
N VAL A 124 5.01 -2.46 8.86
CA VAL A 124 4.34 -1.55 9.82
C VAL A 124 3.03 -1.02 9.26
N ARG A 125 2.99 -0.58 7.99
CA ARG A 125 1.76 -0.11 7.34
C ARG A 125 0.64 -1.14 7.43
N ASP A 126 0.95 -2.37 7.06
CA ASP A 126 -0.06 -3.42 6.88
C ASP A 126 -0.55 -3.94 8.23
N VAL A 127 0.34 -4.13 9.20
CA VAL A 127 -0.08 -4.54 10.55
C VAL A 127 -0.80 -3.41 11.30
N LYS A 128 -0.40 -2.15 11.07
CA LYS A 128 -1.10 -1.00 11.63
C LYS A 128 -2.52 -0.89 11.07
N TRP A 129 -2.72 -1.20 9.79
CA TRP A 129 -4.05 -1.26 9.20
C TRP A 129 -4.93 -2.29 9.93
N ILE A 130 -4.42 -3.51 10.18
CA ILE A 130 -5.15 -4.54 10.95
C ILE A 130 -5.44 -4.04 12.37
N TYR A 131 -4.42 -3.47 13.02
CA TYR A 131 -4.55 -2.95 14.38
C TYR A 131 -5.62 -1.88 14.52
N ASP A 132 -5.70 -0.95 13.58
CA ASP A 132 -6.64 0.17 13.65
C ASP A 132 -8.05 -0.23 13.21
N ASN A 133 -8.20 -1.07 12.19
CA ASN A 133 -9.49 -1.31 11.53
C ASN A 133 -10.17 -2.63 11.95
N CYS A 134 -9.43 -3.62 12.41
CA CYS A 134 -10.00 -4.90 12.82
C CYS A 134 -10.19 -4.94 14.35
N PRO A 135 -11.41 -4.80 14.88
CA PRO A 135 -11.65 -4.81 16.33
C PRO A 135 -11.31 -6.18 16.94
N ILE A 136 -11.14 -6.21 18.27
CA ILE A 136 -11.06 -7.46 19.03
C ILE A 136 -12.30 -8.31 18.73
N GLY A 137 -12.13 -9.63 18.57
CA GLY A 137 -13.18 -10.53 18.12
C GLY A 137 -13.23 -10.74 16.60
N THR A 138 -12.39 -10.06 15.82
CA THR A 138 -12.25 -10.30 14.38
C THR A 138 -11.86 -11.75 14.10
N THR A 139 -12.59 -12.41 13.22
CA THR A 139 -12.29 -13.79 12.80
C THR A 139 -11.03 -13.82 11.95
N VAL A 140 -10.13 -14.76 12.28
CA VAL A 140 -8.89 -15.03 11.54
C VAL A 140 -8.85 -16.50 11.19
N ARG A 141 -8.79 -16.85 9.91
CA ARG A 141 -8.57 -18.20 9.43
C ARG A 141 -7.15 -18.36 8.89
N MET A 142 -6.38 -19.25 9.48
CA MET A 142 -5.03 -19.61 9.04
C MET A 142 -5.06 -21.00 8.41
N TYR A 143 -4.43 -21.13 7.24
CA TYR A 143 -4.42 -22.39 6.49
C TYR A 143 -3.17 -22.50 5.62
N ARG A 144 -2.85 -23.75 5.22
CA ARG A 144 -1.88 -24.06 4.16
C ARG A 144 -2.61 -24.61 2.96
N GLY A 145 -2.24 -24.15 1.78
CA GLY A 145 -2.82 -24.63 0.52
C GLY A 145 -2.32 -23.83 -0.67
N ASP A 146 -2.26 -24.49 -1.81
CA ASP A 146 -1.93 -23.88 -3.09
C ASP A 146 -3.22 -23.31 -3.72
N VAL A 147 -3.67 -22.19 -3.17
CA VAL A 147 -4.87 -21.48 -3.62
C VAL A 147 -4.44 -20.12 -4.18
N LYS A 148 -4.91 -19.79 -5.38
CA LYS A 148 -4.69 -18.49 -5.97
C LYS A 148 -5.36 -17.40 -5.11
N GLU A 149 -4.57 -16.47 -4.60
CA GLU A 149 -5.08 -15.35 -3.83
C GLU A 149 -5.91 -14.41 -4.72
N PRO A 150 -7.05 -13.91 -4.23
CA PRO A 150 -7.95 -13.06 -5.01
C PRO A 150 -7.35 -11.67 -5.30
N LEU A 151 -6.44 -11.22 -4.43
CA LEU A 151 -5.69 -9.97 -4.59
C LEU A 151 -4.20 -10.24 -4.45
N GLN A 152 -3.39 -9.44 -5.16
CA GLN A 152 -1.95 -9.48 -5.00
C GLN A 152 -1.49 -8.46 -3.96
N PRO A 153 -0.64 -8.83 -3.00
CA PRO A 153 -0.08 -7.89 -2.05
C PRO A 153 0.85 -6.88 -2.74
N VAL A 154 0.81 -5.64 -2.28
CA VAL A 154 1.73 -4.60 -2.74
C VAL A 154 3.19 -5.03 -2.50
N ALA A 155 4.04 -4.78 -3.49
CA ALA A 155 5.46 -5.09 -3.37
C ALA A 155 6.12 -4.31 -2.21
N VAL A 156 6.97 -5.01 -1.47
CA VAL A 156 7.72 -4.43 -0.34
C VAL A 156 9.17 -4.22 -0.80
N PRO A 157 9.73 -3.01 -0.66
CA PRO A 157 11.12 -2.75 -1.04
C PRO A 157 12.07 -3.54 -0.15
N LYS A 158 13.19 -3.99 -0.71
CA LYS A 158 14.27 -4.56 0.09
C LYS A 158 15.09 -3.47 0.78
N VAL A 159 15.48 -3.72 2.01
CA VAL A 159 16.34 -2.84 2.79
C VAL A 159 17.80 -3.20 2.52
N ASN A 160 18.57 -2.23 2.00
CA ASN A 160 20.00 -2.41 1.78
C ASN A 160 20.75 -2.31 3.12
N ARG A 161 21.48 -3.35 3.48
CA ARG A 161 22.29 -3.42 4.71
C ARG A 161 23.35 -2.32 4.82
N ASN A 162 23.83 -1.82 3.68
CA ASN A 162 24.85 -0.76 3.64
C ASN A 162 24.25 0.65 3.77
N ASP A 163 22.92 0.78 3.74
CA ASP A 163 22.23 2.04 3.95
C ASP A 163 22.08 2.33 5.45
N THR A 164 23.11 2.89 6.03
CA THR A 164 23.17 3.17 7.47
C THR A 164 22.12 4.16 7.96
N VAL A 165 21.58 4.98 7.07
CA VAL A 165 20.56 5.99 7.39
C VAL A 165 19.16 5.36 7.45
N ARG A 166 18.83 4.45 6.51
CA ARG A 166 17.47 3.94 6.35
C ARG A 166 17.28 2.52 6.86
N ARG A 167 18.34 1.72 6.98
CA ARG A 167 18.22 0.28 7.27
C ARG A 167 17.51 -0.05 8.58
N GLY A 168 17.60 0.84 9.57
CA GLY A 168 16.97 0.67 10.87
C GLY A 168 15.46 0.97 10.88
N TRP A 169 14.89 1.44 9.77
CA TRP A 169 13.48 1.80 9.67
C TRP A 169 12.71 0.85 8.76
N ASP A 170 11.47 0.52 9.16
CA ASP A 170 10.52 -0.08 8.22
C ASP A 170 10.20 0.94 7.12
N PRO A 171 10.42 0.60 5.84
CA PRO A 171 10.15 1.51 4.72
C PRO A 171 8.71 2.01 4.64
N THR A 172 7.78 1.32 5.32
CA THR A 172 6.35 1.61 5.29
C THR A 172 5.85 2.31 6.55
N ASP A 173 6.69 2.50 7.58
CA ASP A 173 6.28 3.20 8.81
C ASP A 173 5.88 4.65 8.47
N PRO A 174 4.64 5.07 8.83
CA PRO A 174 4.12 6.40 8.50
C PRO A 174 4.76 7.54 9.32
N ALA A 175 5.65 7.25 10.26
CA ALA A 175 6.29 8.27 11.08
C ALA A 175 6.98 9.34 10.23
N ALA A 176 6.74 10.61 10.53
CA ALA A 176 7.32 11.74 9.78
C ALA A 176 8.86 11.74 9.77
N ALA A 177 9.47 11.23 10.85
CA ALA A 177 10.93 11.10 10.97
C ALA A 177 11.51 9.96 10.10
N ASN A 178 10.68 9.09 9.53
CA ASN A 178 11.13 7.96 8.74
C ASN A 178 11.92 8.44 7.49
N PRO A 179 13.21 8.13 7.37
CA PRO A 179 14.02 8.60 6.25
C PRO A 179 13.61 8.02 4.89
N TRP A 180 12.84 6.90 4.87
CA TRP A 180 12.24 6.35 3.66
C TRP A 180 11.13 7.24 3.08
N ARG A 181 10.57 8.16 3.88
CA ARG A 181 9.52 9.09 3.46
C ARG A 181 10.08 10.40 2.90
N LYS A 182 11.41 10.55 2.88
CA LYS A 182 12.05 11.72 2.29
C LYS A 182 11.98 11.61 0.76
N GLY A 183 11.12 12.40 0.19
CA GLY A 183 11.04 12.64 -1.23
C GLY A 183 11.40 14.09 -1.55
N THR A 184 11.44 14.42 -2.82
CA THR A 184 11.78 15.76 -3.34
C THR A 184 10.67 16.31 -4.20
N MET A 185 10.35 17.59 -4.03
CA MET A 185 9.55 18.32 -5.00
C MET A 185 10.40 18.55 -6.24
N GLN A 186 9.86 18.31 -7.41
CA GLN A 186 10.53 18.48 -8.70
C GLN A 186 9.63 19.28 -9.62
N GLU A 187 10.11 20.42 -10.05
CA GLU A 187 9.50 21.17 -11.14
C GLU A 187 9.87 20.48 -12.46
N MET A 188 8.90 20.21 -13.28
CA MET A 188 9.04 19.63 -14.61
C MET A 188 8.40 20.52 -15.66
N GLN A 189 9.01 20.59 -16.82
CA GLN A 189 8.35 21.10 -18.02
C GLN A 189 7.22 20.14 -18.40
N LEU A 190 6.10 20.70 -18.82
CA LEU A 190 4.94 20.01 -19.36
C LEU A 190 4.75 20.46 -20.78
N GLN A 191 4.82 19.56 -21.74
CA GLN A 191 4.67 19.84 -23.15
C GLN A 191 3.53 19.02 -23.74
N THR A 192 2.65 19.67 -24.50
CA THR A 192 1.60 19.04 -25.30
C THR A 192 1.74 19.51 -26.75
N ALA A 193 0.88 19.07 -27.66
CA ALA A 193 0.85 19.59 -29.02
C ALA A 193 0.63 21.11 -29.10
N GLU A 194 -0.04 21.69 -28.11
CA GLU A 194 -0.53 23.08 -28.16
C GLU A 194 0.20 24.02 -27.19
N THR A 195 0.73 23.50 -26.07
CA THR A 195 1.27 24.33 -24.98
C THR A 195 2.52 23.77 -24.36
N ASP A 196 3.34 24.67 -23.86
CA ASP A 196 4.45 24.41 -22.93
C ASP A 196 4.12 25.08 -21.60
N ASP A 197 4.21 24.33 -20.52
CA ASP A 197 3.89 24.77 -19.17
C ASP A 197 4.85 24.12 -18.16
N ARG A 198 4.62 24.35 -16.90
CA ARG A 198 5.38 23.74 -15.80
C ARG A 198 4.45 23.09 -14.80
N ILE A 199 4.90 21.99 -14.22
CA ILE A 199 4.16 21.26 -13.22
C ILE A 199 5.09 20.78 -12.11
N GLU A 200 4.61 20.82 -10.88
CA GLU A 200 5.37 20.34 -9.75
C GLU A 200 4.91 18.93 -9.36
N LEU A 201 5.85 18.00 -9.30
CA LEU A 201 5.63 16.61 -8.89
C LEU A 201 6.44 16.29 -7.64
N TYR A 202 5.86 15.49 -6.75
CA TYR A 202 6.60 14.93 -5.62
C TYR A 202 7.17 13.57 -6.00
N TYR A 203 8.49 13.40 -5.89
CA TYR A 203 9.18 12.14 -6.18
C TYR A 203 9.61 11.46 -4.89
N GLU A 204 9.18 10.21 -4.70
CA GLU A 204 9.53 9.37 -3.55
C GLU A 204 9.65 7.90 -3.99
N LYS A 205 10.75 7.24 -3.61
CA LYS A 205 10.95 5.78 -3.80
C LYS A 205 10.73 5.26 -5.23
N GLY A 206 11.13 6.02 -6.23
CA GLY A 206 10.99 5.62 -7.63
C GLY A 206 9.62 5.91 -8.24
N ALA A 207 8.74 6.61 -7.53
CA ALA A 207 7.42 6.98 -8.00
C ALA A 207 7.21 8.50 -7.96
N TYR A 208 6.44 9.00 -8.91
CA TYR A 208 5.95 10.37 -8.94
C TYR A 208 4.54 10.46 -8.39
N TYR A 209 4.30 11.49 -7.60
CA TYR A 209 3.01 11.84 -7.03
C TYR A 209 2.67 13.27 -7.41
N ILE A 210 1.38 13.53 -7.61
CA ILE A 210 0.86 14.81 -8.07
C ILE A 210 -0.18 15.33 -7.08
N SER A 211 -0.18 16.65 -6.82
CA SER A 211 -1.23 17.27 -6.01
C SER A 211 -2.58 17.27 -6.74
N ALA A 212 -3.67 17.45 -6.00
CA ALA A 212 -5.01 17.52 -6.59
C ALA A 212 -5.13 18.65 -7.65
N SER A 213 -4.54 19.83 -7.40
CA SER A 213 -4.56 20.96 -8.33
C SER A 213 -3.80 20.67 -9.60
N ASN A 214 -2.57 20.14 -9.47
CA ASN A 214 -1.74 19.82 -10.63
C ASN A 214 -2.31 18.64 -11.44
N ALA A 215 -2.98 17.68 -10.77
CA ALA A 215 -3.66 16.59 -11.47
C ALA A 215 -4.85 17.09 -12.30
N LYS A 216 -5.65 18.04 -11.76
CA LYS A 216 -6.73 18.70 -12.53
C LYS A 216 -6.18 19.41 -13.77
N GLN A 217 -5.09 20.17 -13.64
CA GLN A 217 -4.42 20.81 -14.75
C GLN A 217 -3.95 19.79 -15.80
N LEU A 218 -3.22 18.76 -15.35
CA LEU A 218 -2.66 17.71 -16.21
C LEU A 218 -3.76 17.00 -17.02
N PHE A 219 -4.87 16.63 -16.35
CA PHE A 219 -5.92 15.84 -16.98
C PHE A 219 -6.85 16.70 -17.85
N ALA A 220 -6.92 18.00 -17.63
CA ALA A 220 -7.61 18.92 -18.54
C ALA A 220 -7.03 18.87 -19.96
N PHE A 221 -5.71 18.69 -20.12
CA PHE A 221 -5.07 18.51 -21.43
C PHE A 221 -5.50 17.19 -22.13
N LEU A 222 -5.95 16.21 -21.35
CA LEU A 222 -6.45 14.92 -21.85
C LEU A 222 -7.99 14.88 -21.97
N ASP A 223 -8.67 16.03 -21.84
CA ASP A 223 -10.14 16.15 -21.79
C ASP A 223 -10.77 15.23 -20.71
N ARG A 224 -10.13 15.15 -19.55
CA ARG A 224 -10.63 14.38 -18.42
C ARG A 224 -10.79 15.29 -17.20
N GLU A 225 -11.93 15.13 -16.54
CA GLU A 225 -12.16 15.73 -15.24
C GLU A 225 -12.03 14.66 -14.15
N ILE A 226 -11.34 14.99 -13.07
CA ILE A 226 -11.19 14.12 -11.92
C ILE A 226 -11.43 14.93 -10.64
N ASP A 227 -12.27 14.39 -9.76
CA ASP A 227 -12.50 14.99 -8.45
C ASP A 227 -11.54 14.41 -7.41
N LEU A 228 -10.61 15.25 -6.98
CA LEU A 228 -9.58 14.89 -6.01
C LEU A 228 -9.64 15.81 -4.80
N SER A 229 -9.59 15.24 -3.62
CA SER A 229 -9.46 16.01 -2.38
C SER A 229 -8.05 16.58 -2.24
N ALA A 230 -7.98 17.87 -1.85
CA ALA A 230 -6.71 18.48 -1.48
C ALA A 230 -6.26 18.12 -0.03
N ASP A 231 -7.13 17.48 0.77
CA ASP A 231 -6.90 17.22 2.19
C ASP A 231 -6.01 16.00 2.42
N GLY A 232 -4.81 16.22 2.98
CA GLY A 232 -3.86 15.19 3.34
C GLY A 232 -4.36 14.21 4.41
N ASN A 233 -5.34 14.59 5.23
CA ASN A 233 -5.93 13.71 6.25
C ASN A 233 -6.72 12.54 5.65
N GLN A 234 -7.09 12.62 4.37
CA GLN A 234 -7.72 11.51 3.65
C GLN A 234 -6.74 10.43 3.22
N VAL A 235 -5.43 10.72 3.22
CA VAL A 235 -4.38 9.73 2.95
C VAL A 235 -4.13 8.90 4.20
N LYS A 236 -4.54 7.64 4.17
CA LYS A 236 -4.34 6.70 5.27
C LYS A 236 -3.60 5.47 4.78
N TYR A 237 -2.59 5.03 5.56
CA TYR A 237 -1.78 3.84 5.21
C TYR A 237 -1.16 3.92 3.80
N ASP A 238 -0.72 5.11 3.41
CA ASP A 238 -0.20 5.41 2.06
C ASP A 238 -1.24 5.16 0.94
N ALA A 239 -2.52 5.22 1.25
CA ALA A 239 -3.61 5.04 0.32
C ALA A 239 -4.65 6.16 0.46
N VAL A 240 -5.35 6.45 -0.64
CA VAL A 240 -6.40 7.45 -0.70
C VAL A 240 -7.50 6.96 -1.66
N LYS A 241 -8.76 7.25 -1.32
CA LYS A 241 -9.90 6.94 -2.19
C LYS A 241 -10.08 8.03 -3.23
N VAL A 242 -10.28 7.61 -4.47
CA VAL A 242 -10.53 8.49 -5.62
C VAL A 242 -11.76 8.00 -6.34
N SER A 243 -12.66 8.92 -6.66
CA SER A 243 -13.86 8.62 -7.45
C SER A 243 -13.68 9.13 -8.89
N TYR A 244 -13.95 8.26 -9.86
CA TYR A 244 -13.88 8.57 -11.28
C TYR A 244 -14.95 7.74 -12.02
N ASP A 245 -15.73 8.36 -12.89
CA ASP A 245 -16.79 7.75 -13.69
C ASP A 245 -17.76 6.88 -12.86
N GLY A 246 -18.15 7.38 -11.68
CA GLY A 246 -19.09 6.70 -10.77
C GLY A 246 -18.47 5.55 -9.95
N GLU A 247 -17.23 5.17 -10.20
CA GLU A 247 -16.50 4.18 -9.43
C GLU A 247 -15.57 4.84 -8.39
N THR A 248 -15.48 4.27 -7.20
CA THR A 248 -14.50 4.66 -6.19
C THR A 248 -13.41 3.60 -6.07
N LYS A 249 -12.17 4.00 -6.28
CA LYS A 249 -10.99 3.13 -6.14
C LYS A 249 -10.03 3.67 -5.09
N GLU A 250 -9.33 2.77 -4.43
CA GLU A 250 -8.24 3.12 -3.54
C GLU A 250 -6.93 3.06 -4.33
N ILE A 251 -6.18 4.15 -4.32
CA ILE A 251 -4.88 4.27 -4.98
C ILE A 251 -3.79 4.67 -4.00
N GLU A 252 -2.53 4.53 -4.39
CA GLU A 252 -1.42 4.96 -3.55
C GLU A 252 -1.35 6.49 -3.45
N GLY A 253 -1.19 7.00 -2.22
CA GLY A 253 -1.12 8.43 -1.93
C GLY A 253 -0.10 8.79 -0.87
N ARG A 254 0.23 10.07 -0.79
CA ARG A 254 1.10 10.65 0.24
C ARG A 254 0.47 11.89 0.83
N ALA A 255 0.57 12.04 2.14
CA ALA A 255 0.29 13.31 2.80
C ALA A 255 1.59 14.11 2.94
N LYS A 256 1.56 15.38 2.55
CA LYS A 256 2.67 16.33 2.72
C LYS A 256 2.10 17.62 3.35
N GLY A 257 2.31 17.75 4.66
CA GLY A 257 1.55 18.74 5.43
C GLY A 257 0.06 18.43 5.34
N ASP A 258 -0.74 19.43 5.05
CA ASP A 258 -2.19 19.32 4.92
C ASP A 258 -2.65 18.91 3.50
N ALA A 259 -1.72 18.65 2.58
CA ALA A 259 -2.03 18.32 1.19
C ALA A 259 -1.92 16.83 0.89
N ALA A 260 -2.88 16.32 0.10
CA ALA A 260 -2.84 15.00 -0.50
C ALA A 260 -2.10 15.02 -1.84
N TYR A 261 -1.24 14.03 -2.04
CA TYR A 261 -0.55 13.75 -3.30
C TYR A 261 -0.88 12.32 -3.74
N TYR A 262 -1.23 12.16 -5.00
CA TYR A 262 -1.71 10.94 -5.62
C TYR A 262 -0.63 10.35 -6.50
N LYS A 263 -0.43 9.05 -6.47
CA LYS A 263 0.52 8.39 -7.35
C LYS A 263 0.12 8.59 -8.81
N LEU A 264 0.99 9.24 -9.57
CA LEU A 264 0.68 9.66 -10.95
C LEU A 264 0.27 8.47 -11.83
N ARG A 265 1.00 7.35 -11.75
CA ARG A 265 0.68 6.14 -12.53
C ARG A 265 -0.69 5.55 -12.18
N ASP A 266 -1.07 5.57 -10.92
CA ASP A 266 -2.37 5.02 -10.51
C ASP A 266 -3.52 5.91 -11.02
N LEU A 267 -3.34 7.24 -11.01
CA LEU A 267 -4.30 8.18 -11.60
C LEU A 267 -4.39 8.04 -13.12
N THR A 268 -3.27 7.91 -13.82
CA THR A 268 -3.28 7.71 -15.28
C THR A 268 -3.99 6.41 -15.65
N ASN A 269 -3.71 5.32 -14.92
CA ASN A 269 -4.42 4.06 -15.11
C ASN A 269 -5.94 4.16 -14.85
N LEU A 270 -6.34 4.96 -13.85
CA LEU A 270 -7.74 5.14 -13.49
C LEU A 270 -8.55 5.77 -14.62
N ILE A 271 -7.96 6.74 -15.35
CA ILE A 271 -8.59 7.40 -16.48
C ILE A 271 -8.39 6.68 -17.83
N GLY A 272 -7.71 5.53 -17.82
CA GLY A 272 -7.40 4.74 -19.01
C GLY A 272 -6.22 5.25 -19.85
N ALA A 273 -5.40 6.17 -19.31
CA ALA A 273 -4.22 6.69 -19.99
C ALA A 273 -3.01 5.77 -19.80
N GLU A 274 -2.20 5.66 -20.84
CA GLU A 274 -0.91 4.98 -20.78
C GLU A 274 0.18 5.92 -20.28
N MET A 275 1.00 5.46 -19.33
CA MET A 275 2.15 6.20 -18.81
C MET A 275 3.44 5.43 -19.03
N HIS A 276 4.35 6.01 -19.78
CA HIS A 276 5.69 5.48 -20.02
C HIS A 276 6.76 6.35 -19.36
N TRP A 277 7.77 5.70 -18.74
CA TRP A 277 8.97 6.35 -18.22
C TRP A 277 10.18 5.93 -19.07
N ASP A 278 10.81 6.89 -19.71
CA ASP A 278 12.06 6.67 -20.42
C ASP A 278 13.26 6.88 -19.47
N LYS A 279 14.02 5.81 -19.24
CA LYS A 279 15.18 5.82 -18.33
C LYS A 279 16.38 6.60 -18.87
N ASP A 280 16.49 6.77 -20.18
CA ASP A 280 17.63 7.40 -20.84
C ASP A 280 17.43 8.93 -20.92
N THR A 281 16.26 9.39 -21.34
CA THR A 281 15.90 10.80 -21.40
C THR A 281 15.39 11.36 -20.07
N LYS A 282 14.97 10.51 -19.14
CA LYS A 282 14.29 10.88 -17.89
C LYS A 282 12.96 11.61 -18.11
N HIS A 283 12.29 11.29 -19.20
CA HIS A 283 10.96 11.85 -19.51
C HIS A 283 9.84 10.88 -19.17
N ILE A 284 8.69 11.44 -18.83
CA ILE A 284 7.42 10.73 -18.68
C ILE A 284 6.55 11.10 -19.86
N THR A 285 6.06 10.11 -20.60
CA THR A 285 5.06 10.29 -21.63
C THR A 285 3.72 9.76 -21.12
N ILE A 286 2.66 10.55 -21.23
CA ILE A 286 1.28 10.16 -20.90
C ILE A 286 0.45 10.27 -22.15
N ARG A 287 -0.22 9.18 -22.56
CA ARG A 287 -1.05 9.11 -23.77
C ARG A 287 -2.46 8.70 -23.44
N LEU A 288 -3.41 9.39 -24.05
CA LEU A 288 -4.82 9.03 -24.01
C LEU A 288 -5.48 9.44 -25.32
N ASP A 289 -6.05 8.47 -26.04
CA ASP A 289 -6.58 8.66 -27.39
C ASP A 289 -5.50 9.25 -28.32
N GLU A 290 -5.75 10.39 -28.97
CA GLU A 290 -4.80 11.08 -29.83
C GLU A 290 -3.94 12.13 -29.10
N LYS A 291 -4.13 12.28 -27.78
CA LYS A 291 -3.44 13.27 -26.96
C LYS A 291 -2.22 12.70 -26.28
N GLU A 292 -1.18 13.52 -26.24
CA GLU A 292 0.09 13.18 -25.58
C GLU A 292 0.54 14.35 -24.71
N ILE A 293 1.05 14.01 -23.52
CA ILE A 293 1.74 14.90 -22.60
C ILE A 293 3.13 14.37 -22.38
N LEU A 294 4.13 15.24 -22.50
CA LEU A 294 5.51 14.95 -22.16
C LEU A 294 5.91 15.77 -20.92
N LEU A 295 6.46 15.09 -19.90
CA LEU A 295 6.97 15.69 -18.68
C LEU A 295 8.47 15.40 -18.54
N GLY A 296 9.26 16.41 -18.25
CA GLY A 296 10.71 16.27 -18.06
C GLY A 296 11.35 17.54 -17.51
N LYS A 297 12.63 17.44 -17.12
CA LYS A 297 13.39 18.63 -16.69
C LYS A 297 13.96 19.41 -17.88
N ASP A 298 14.36 18.66 -18.90
CA ASP A 298 15.01 19.18 -20.10
C ASP A 298 14.31 18.57 -21.30
N LEU A 299 13.11 19.10 -21.66
CA LEU A 299 12.37 18.64 -22.84
C LEU A 299 12.99 19.24 -24.12
N PRO A 300 12.92 18.52 -25.26
CA PRO A 300 13.34 19.06 -26.54
C PRO A 300 12.49 20.29 -26.90
N GLU A 301 13.15 21.26 -27.57
CA GLU A 301 12.41 22.41 -28.11
C GLU A 301 11.35 21.89 -29.10
N ARG A 302 10.14 22.46 -28.97
CA ARG A 302 9.06 22.16 -29.89
C ARG A 302 9.44 22.67 -31.30
N VAL A 303 9.48 21.77 -32.26
CA VAL A 303 9.56 22.17 -33.67
C VAL A 303 8.16 22.59 -34.10
N PRO A 304 7.94 23.87 -34.45
CA PRO A 304 6.62 24.29 -34.92
C PRO A 304 6.24 23.49 -36.16
N GLU A 305 5.05 22.90 -36.19
CA GLU A 305 4.50 22.38 -37.45
C GLU A 305 4.40 23.54 -38.44
N ILE A 306 5.15 23.50 -39.51
CA ILE A 306 4.97 24.39 -40.65
C ILE A 306 3.65 23.93 -41.29
N LYS A 307 2.57 24.69 -41.00
CA LYS A 307 1.33 24.50 -41.76
C LYS A 307 1.56 25.05 -43.16
N ASP A 308 1.65 24.13 -44.14
CA ASP A 308 1.63 24.44 -45.58
C ASP A 308 0.30 25.10 -45.98
#